data_395feec6eacfa6667976b2a1cfc0741f
#
_entry.id   395feec6eacfa6667976b2a1cfc0741f
#
_cell.length_a   1.000
_cell.length_b   1.000
_cell.length_c   1.000
_cell.angle_alpha   90.00
_cell.angle_beta   90.00
_cell.angle_gamma   90.00
#
_symmetry.space_group_name_H-M   'P 1'
#
loop_
_entity.id
_entity.type
_entity.pdbx_description
1 polymer ?
#
loop_
_entity_poly.entity_id
_entity_poly.type
_entity_poly.pdbx_seq_one_letter_code
_entity_poly.pdbx_strand_id
1 'polypeptide(L)'
;MSRPVLEVADLFRGHGPAWRRANAGHVSLGQLKVMSAIENCRTAALGGHVARCEDCAHTVIAYNSCRNRHCPKCQGAAARKWLAEREADLLPVPYFHVVFTLPAPIADIAYQNKAVIYDLLFKAAAETVLTIAADPKHLGARVGMTCVLHTWGSAMTHHPHLHMIVPGGGISLDGERWVSCRPGFFLPVRVLSRLFRRLLLTMLLAAHKVGRLQFFGNHGALADARAFAAYLAPLRRTEWVVYSKRPFGGPAAVLAYLSRYTHRVAIANSRLIACDRKGVSFKWKDYRAKGRHRQKIMTLATDEFIRRFLIHVLPRGFHRIRHYGLLAKAACADNIAQARKSLAVPSRSEQPDTSEAAALDEPRVLPRPCPCCGGRMIIIETFARGSTPRQRPTGPTIGIDTS
;
A
#
# COMPACT_ATOMS: atom_id res chain seq x y z
N MET A 1 -22.79 -3.99 0.92
CA MET A 1 -22.15 -4.11 2.27
C MET A 1 -22.63 -2.92 3.10
N SER A 2 -23.19 -3.15 4.30
CA SER A 2 -23.56 -2.08 5.23
C SER A 2 -22.35 -1.23 5.61
N ARG A 3 -22.55 0.08 5.77
CA ARG A 3 -21.51 1.00 6.27
C ARG A 3 -21.00 0.51 7.63
N PRO A 4 -19.68 0.46 7.89
CA PRO A 4 -19.17 0.19 9.23
C PRO A 4 -19.73 1.21 10.21
N VAL A 5 -20.12 0.75 11.38
CA VAL A 5 -20.73 1.59 12.44
C VAL A 5 -19.76 2.70 12.90
N LEU A 6 -18.46 2.47 12.83
CA LEU A 6 -17.40 3.40 13.23
C LEU A 6 -16.32 3.51 12.15
N GLU A 7 -15.92 4.73 11.81
CA GLU A 7 -14.88 5.03 10.85
C GLU A 7 -13.71 5.82 11.48
N VAL A 8 -12.51 5.70 10.91
CA VAL A 8 -11.36 6.57 11.30
C VAL A 8 -11.72 8.05 11.14
N ALA A 9 -12.57 8.39 10.17
CA ALA A 9 -13.05 9.74 9.96
C ALA A 9 -13.84 10.27 11.16
N ASP A 10 -14.65 9.43 11.81
CA ASP A 10 -15.44 9.83 12.97
C ASP A 10 -14.54 10.13 14.18
N LEU A 11 -13.50 9.31 14.38
CA LEU A 11 -12.49 9.54 15.41
C LEU A 11 -11.78 10.88 15.19
N PHE A 12 -11.39 11.19 13.95
CA PHE A 12 -10.72 12.44 13.63
C PHE A 12 -11.65 13.66 13.77
N ARG A 13 -12.94 13.56 13.41
CA ARG A 13 -13.92 14.63 13.60
C ARG A 13 -14.17 14.90 15.07
N GLY A 14 -14.37 13.85 15.87
CA GLY A 14 -14.69 13.99 17.30
C GLY A 14 -13.50 14.42 18.15
N HIS A 15 -12.32 13.86 17.91
CA HIS A 15 -11.15 14.04 18.78
C HIS A 15 -10.01 14.81 18.12
N GLY A 16 -9.99 14.93 16.80
CA GLY A 16 -8.93 15.57 16.04
C GLY A 16 -8.66 17.03 16.40
N PRO A 17 -9.68 17.89 16.63
CA PRO A 17 -9.44 19.28 17.02
C PRO A 17 -8.69 19.41 18.35
N ALA A 18 -9.08 18.67 19.38
CA ALA A 18 -8.40 18.67 20.68
C ALA A 18 -6.98 18.11 20.56
N TRP A 19 -6.83 16.98 19.83
CA TRP A 19 -5.53 16.37 19.60
C TRP A 19 -4.55 17.32 18.87
N ARG A 20 -5.00 18.05 17.85
CA ARG A 20 -4.15 19.02 17.13
C ARG A 20 -3.68 20.14 18.04
N ARG A 21 -4.53 20.65 18.92
CA ARG A 21 -4.14 21.68 19.91
C ARG A 21 -3.09 21.15 20.88
N ALA A 22 -3.31 19.96 21.43
CA ALA A 22 -2.38 19.34 22.38
C ALA A 22 -1.01 18.99 21.77
N ASN A 23 -0.95 18.78 20.44
CA ASN A 23 0.27 18.41 19.71
C ASN A 23 0.76 19.53 18.78
N ALA A 24 0.37 20.79 19.03
CA ALA A 24 0.82 21.93 18.22
C ALA A 24 2.35 22.02 18.20
N GLY A 25 2.93 22.26 17.04
CA GLY A 25 4.40 22.26 16.83
C GLY A 25 5.04 20.89 16.64
N HIS A 26 4.37 19.79 17.00
CA HIS A 26 4.91 18.42 16.88
C HIS A 26 4.30 17.61 15.73
N VAL A 27 3.34 18.17 15.00
CA VAL A 27 2.63 17.50 13.89
C VAL A 27 3.03 18.14 12.56
N SER A 28 3.49 17.32 11.63
CA SER A 28 3.86 17.81 10.29
C SER A 28 2.65 18.25 9.48
N LEU A 29 2.85 19.21 8.55
CA LEU A 29 1.81 19.63 7.60
C LEU A 29 1.26 18.45 6.79
N GLY A 30 2.09 17.45 6.50
CA GLY A 30 1.66 16.23 5.80
C GLY A 30 0.63 15.43 6.61
N GLN A 31 0.86 15.28 7.92
CA GLN A 31 -0.07 14.62 8.84
C GLN A 31 -1.37 15.38 8.99
N LEU A 32 -1.31 16.71 9.14
CA LEU A 32 -2.50 17.57 9.21
C LEU A 32 -3.35 17.48 7.93
N LYS A 33 -2.71 17.51 6.75
CA LYS A 33 -3.40 17.32 5.46
C LYS A 33 -4.07 15.95 5.34
N VAL A 34 -3.46 14.89 5.86
CA VAL A 34 -4.04 13.54 5.87
C VAL A 34 -5.25 13.49 6.82
N MET A 35 -5.17 14.07 8.01
CA MET A 35 -6.33 14.17 8.93
C MET A 35 -7.49 14.87 8.25
N SER A 36 -7.28 16.08 7.74
CA SER A 36 -8.32 16.88 7.07
C SER A 36 -8.90 16.14 5.85
N ALA A 37 -8.08 15.46 5.05
CA ALA A 37 -8.55 14.69 3.90
C ALA A 37 -9.48 13.53 4.33
N ILE A 38 -9.16 12.83 5.43
CA ILE A 38 -9.96 11.73 5.94
C ILE A 38 -11.27 12.23 6.57
N GLU A 39 -11.22 13.32 7.35
CA GLU A 39 -12.37 13.98 7.97
C GLU A 39 -13.41 14.38 6.93
N ASN A 40 -12.96 14.96 5.82
CA ASN A 40 -13.81 15.50 4.75
C ASN A 40 -14.14 14.47 3.65
N CYS A 41 -13.59 13.25 3.74
CA CYS A 41 -13.79 12.25 2.71
C CYS A 41 -15.25 11.82 2.60
N ARG A 42 -15.85 11.99 1.41
CA ARG A 42 -17.25 11.69 1.13
C ARG A 42 -18.22 12.50 2.01
N THR A 43 -17.96 13.80 2.07
CA THR A 43 -18.86 14.80 2.67
C THR A 43 -19.03 15.97 1.70
N ALA A 44 -20.01 16.86 1.98
CA ALA A 44 -20.23 18.08 1.21
C ALA A 44 -18.99 18.98 1.09
N ALA A 45 -18.06 18.89 2.06
CA ALA A 45 -16.80 19.64 2.00
C ALA A 45 -15.95 19.36 0.76
N LEU A 46 -16.13 18.20 0.11
CA LEU A 46 -15.45 17.86 -1.14
C LEU A 46 -16.34 17.98 -2.39
N GLY A 47 -17.58 18.46 -2.25
CA GLY A 47 -18.57 18.50 -3.31
C GLY A 47 -19.08 17.11 -3.70
N GLY A 48 -19.80 17.01 -4.79
CA GLY A 48 -20.37 15.74 -5.23
C GLY A 48 -21.28 15.89 -6.45
N HIS A 49 -22.14 14.91 -6.61
CA HIS A 49 -23.17 14.91 -7.65
C HIS A 49 -24.46 14.26 -7.14
N VAL A 50 -25.57 14.62 -7.76
CA VAL A 50 -26.86 13.95 -7.60
C VAL A 50 -27.08 13.09 -8.82
N ALA A 51 -27.40 11.83 -8.61
CA ALA A 51 -27.80 10.91 -9.66
C ALA A 51 -29.27 10.53 -9.52
N ARG A 52 -29.96 10.35 -10.64
CA ARG A 52 -31.36 9.95 -10.73
C ARG A 52 -31.48 8.71 -11.61
N CYS A 53 -32.33 7.78 -11.22
CA CYS A 53 -32.72 6.65 -12.05
C CYS A 53 -33.67 7.11 -13.15
N GLU A 54 -33.41 6.67 -14.38
CA GLU A 54 -34.28 6.98 -15.53
C GLU A 54 -35.63 6.29 -15.42
N ASP A 55 -35.67 5.07 -14.82
CA ASP A 55 -36.89 4.26 -14.77
C ASP A 55 -37.81 4.61 -13.58
N CYS A 56 -37.26 4.70 -12.37
CA CYS A 56 -38.05 4.89 -11.15
C CYS A 56 -37.87 6.24 -10.47
N ALA A 57 -37.10 7.16 -11.07
CA ALA A 57 -36.79 8.49 -10.55
C ALA A 57 -36.13 8.51 -9.16
N HIS A 58 -35.65 7.36 -8.64
CA HIS A 58 -34.93 7.28 -7.38
C HIS A 58 -33.66 8.16 -7.46
N THR A 59 -33.48 9.06 -6.49
CA THR A 59 -32.35 10.00 -6.45
C THR A 59 -31.40 9.68 -5.30
N VAL A 60 -30.09 9.77 -5.57
CA VAL A 60 -29.03 9.56 -4.59
C VAL A 60 -27.99 10.68 -4.67
N ILE A 61 -27.43 11.07 -3.51
CA ILE A 61 -26.30 11.98 -3.46
C ILE A 61 -25.01 11.14 -3.31
N ALA A 62 -24.05 11.39 -4.18
CA ALA A 62 -22.71 10.83 -4.11
C ALA A 62 -21.68 11.93 -3.87
N TYR A 63 -21.04 11.90 -2.71
CA TYR A 63 -19.99 12.85 -2.35
C TYR A 63 -18.62 12.41 -2.86
N ASN A 64 -17.80 13.37 -3.30
CA ASN A 64 -16.46 13.13 -3.80
C ASN A 64 -15.54 12.52 -2.74
N SER A 65 -14.67 11.63 -3.17
CA SER A 65 -13.66 11.00 -2.34
C SER A 65 -12.41 11.89 -2.21
N CYS A 66 -11.68 11.78 -1.09
CA CYS A 66 -10.45 12.55 -0.89
C CYS A 66 -9.25 12.00 -1.68
N ARG A 67 -9.35 10.82 -2.27
CA ARG A 67 -8.29 10.09 -3.00
C ARG A 67 -6.96 9.98 -2.24
N ASN A 68 -6.98 10.19 -0.92
CA ASN A 68 -5.77 10.12 -0.10
C ASN A 68 -5.37 8.66 0.14
N ARG A 69 -4.09 8.35 -0.11
CA ARG A 69 -3.55 6.99 0.05
C ARG A 69 -3.56 6.45 1.48
N HIS A 70 -3.82 7.29 2.47
CA HIS A 70 -3.97 6.89 3.88
C HIS A 70 -5.45 6.77 4.31
N CYS A 71 -6.40 7.13 3.44
CA CYS A 71 -7.82 7.09 3.76
C CYS A 71 -8.37 5.66 3.64
N PRO A 72 -8.94 5.07 4.72
CA PRO A 72 -9.50 3.72 4.66
C PRO A 72 -10.67 3.56 3.67
N LYS A 73 -11.40 4.65 3.39
CA LYS A 73 -12.52 4.64 2.43
C LYS A 73 -12.08 4.60 0.97
N CYS A 74 -10.92 5.20 0.65
CA CYS A 74 -10.46 5.35 -0.74
C CYS A 74 -9.67 4.14 -1.27
N GLN A 75 -9.19 3.26 -0.39
CA GLN A 75 -8.26 2.21 -0.81
C GLN A 75 -8.90 1.08 -1.61
N GLY A 76 -10.19 0.82 -1.45
CA GLY A 76 -10.87 -0.26 -2.17
C GLY A 76 -10.90 -0.01 -3.69
N ALA A 77 -11.27 1.20 -4.11
CA ALA A 77 -11.31 1.56 -5.53
C ALA A 77 -9.92 1.61 -6.15
N ALA A 78 -8.95 2.23 -5.44
CA ALA A 78 -7.56 2.27 -5.88
C ALA A 78 -6.96 0.86 -6.05
N ALA A 79 -7.33 -0.08 -5.17
CA ALA A 79 -6.91 -1.48 -5.26
C ALA A 79 -7.49 -2.16 -6.49
N ARG A 80 -8.78 -1.97 -6.80
CA ARG A 80 -9.43 -2.55 -7.98
C ARG A 80 -8.81 -2.04 -9.28
N LYS A 81 -8.61 -0.71 -9.38
CA LYS A 81 -7.97 -0.11 -10.55
C LYS A 81 -6.56 -0.66 -10.77
N TRP A 82 -5.75 -0.66 -9.72
CA TRP A 82 -4.39 -1.20 -9.78
C TRP A 82 -4.38 -2.69 -10.18
N LEU A 83 -5.34 -3.47 -9.68
CA LEU A 83 -5.47 -4.88 -9.99
C LEU A 83 -5.74 -5.11 -11.48
N ALA A 84 -6.72 -4.40 -12.04
CA ALA A 84 -7.06 -4.50 -13.47
C ALA A 84 -5.87 -4.12 -14.37
N GLU A 85 -5.13 -3.07 -14.01
CA GLU A 85 -3.92 -2.66 -14.74
C GLU A 85 -2.80 -3.73 -14.69
N ARG A 86 -2.68 -4.45 -13.58
CA ARG A 86 -1.60 -5.45 -13.39
C ARG A 86 -1.99 -6.85 -13.89
N GLU A 87 -3.26 -7.12 -14.07
CA GLU A 87 -3.74 -8.39 -14.63
C GLU A 87 -3.20 -8.63 -16.04
N ALA A 88 -3.10 -7.57 -16.84
CA ALA A 88 -2.52 -7.61 -18.17
C ALA A 88 -1.02 -7.95 -18.17
N ASP A 89 -0.29 -7.64 -17.11
CA ASP A 89 1.17 -7.87 -17.00
C ASP A 89 1.52 -9.25 -16.44
N LEU A 90 0.54 -10.06 -16.06
CA LEU A 90 0.81 -11.38 -15.47
C LEU A 90 1.42 -12.34 -16.46
N LEU A 91 2.42 -13.07 -15.96
CA LEU A 91 2.97 -14.24 -16.62
C LEU A 91 2.31 -15.53 -16.08
N PRO A 92 2.13 -16.58 -16.88
CA PRO A 92 1.53 -17.84 -16.44
C PRO A 92 2.52 -18.70 -15.65
N VAL A 93 3.14 -18.13 -14.65
CA VAL A 93 4.12 -18.78 -13.77
C VAL A 93 3.69 -18.64 -12.30
N PRO A 94 4.17 -19.49 -11.39
CA PRO A 94 3.99 -19.30 -9.96
C PRO A 94 4.61 -17.98 -9.51
N TYR A 95 4.03 -17.32 -8.48
CA TYR A 95 4.58 -16.09 -7.91
C TYR A 95 4.96 -16.29 -6.46
N PHE A 96 6.13 -15.84 -6.09
CA PHE A 96 6.63 -15.88 -4.71
C PHE A 96 6.39 -14.56 -4.01
N HIS A 97 6.01 -14.65 -2.74
CA HIS A 97 5.90 -13.51 -1.85
C HIS A 97 7.10 -13.48 -0.91
N VAL A 98 7.97 -12.49 -1.09
CA VAL A 98 9.17 -12.29 -0.26
C VAL A 98 8.98 -11.05 0.61
N VAL A 99 9.40 -11.12 1.86
CA VAL A 99 9.30 -10.00 2.82
C VAL A 99 10.68 -9.70 3.40
N PHE A 100 11.07 -8.43 3.36
CA PHE A 100 12.28 -7.91 4.01
C PHE A 100 11.86 -6.98 5.15
N THR A 101 12.30 -7.25 6.36
CA THR A 101 11.91 -6.50 7.54
C THR A 101 13.10 -5.75 8.13
N LEU A 102 12.91 -4.48 8.50
CA LEU A 102 13.91 -3.71 9.23
C LEU A 102 13.94 -4.18 10.69
N PRO A 103 15.14 -4.42 11.28
CA PRO A 103 15.26 -4.62 12.72
C PRO A 103 14.83 -3.38 13.51
N ALA A 104 14.36 -3.60 14.75
CA ALA A 104 13.80 -2.53 15.58
C ALA A 104 14.71 -1.29 15.71
N PRO A 105 16.02 -1.40 15.97
CA PRO A 105 16.89 -0.22 16.05
C PRO A 105 16.91 0.61 14.76
N ILE A 106 16.86 -0.02 13.58
CA ILE A 106 16.78 0.72 12.31
C ILE A 106 15.38 1.31 12.13
N ALA A 107 14.33 0.61 12.56
CA ALA A 107 12.96 1.15 12.52
C ALA A 107 12.82 2.41 13.40
N ASP A 108 13.51 2.49 14.54
CA ASP A 108 13.48 3.66 15.42
C ASP A 108 14.09 4.89 14.74
N ILE A 109 15.27 4.77 14.13
CA ILE A 109 15.86 5.90 13.37
C ILE A 109 15.12 6.17 12.05
N ALA A 110 14.45 5.18 11.47
CA ALA A 110 13.64 5.36 10.26
C ALA A 110 12.44 6.27 10.49
N TYR A 111 11.91 6.35 11.70
CA TYR A 111 10.83 7.27 12.02
C TYR A 111 11.22 8.74 11.75
N GLN A 112 12.44 9.12 12.10
CA GLN A 112 12.98 10.47 11.88
C GLN A 112 13.48 10.66 10.43
N ASN A 113 13.81 9.59 9.73
CA ASN A 113 14.48 9.58 8.42
C ASN A 113 13.69 8.83 7.34
N LYS A 114 12.36 8.94 7.35
CA LYS A 114 11.46 8.11 6.52
C LYS A 114 11.85 8.06 5.05
N ALA A 115 12.07 9.22 4.41
CA ALA A 115 12.37 9.27 2.98
C ALA A 115 13.66 8.53 2.64
N VAL A 116 14.70 8.74 3.43
CA VAL A 116 16.04 8.16 3.19
C VAL A 116 16.03 6.67 3.49
N ILE A 117 15.61 6.27 4.70
CA ILE A 117 15.71 4.87 5.13
C ILE A 117 14.75 3.96 4.36
N TYR A 118 13.55 4.44 4.02
CA TYR A 118 12.66 3.65 3.17
C TYR A 118 13.17 3.52 1.73
N ASP A 119 13.85 4.56 1.18
CA ASP A 119 14.51 4.45 -0.11
C ASP A 119 15.65 3.43 -0.08
N LEU A 120 16.48 3.44 0.97
CA LEU A 120 17.53 2.46 1.18
C LEU A 120 16.99 1.04 1.35
N LEU A 121 15.86 0.87 2.05
CA LEU A 121 15.19 -0.41 2.19
C LEU A 121 14.77 -0.98 0.81
N PHE A 122 14.17 -0.16 -0.05
CA PHE A 122 13.81 -0.57 -1.41
C PHE A 122 15.05 -0.97 -2.21
N LYS A 123 16.10 -0.13 -2.20
CA LYS A 123 17.35 -0.38 -2.95
C LYS A 123 18.05 -1.64 -2.49
N ALA A 124 18.31 -1.77 -1.19
CA ALA A 124 19.02 -2.91 -0.64
C ALA A 124 18.27 -4.23 -0.87
N ALA A 125 16.94 -4.23 -0.70
CA ALA A 125 16.14 -5.42 -0.90
C ALA A 125 16.04 -5.82 -2.38
N ALA A 126 15.84 -4.86 -3.29
CA ALA A 126 15.80 -5.12 -4.72
C ALA A 126 17.17 -5.62 -5.24
N GLU A 127 18.26 -4.94 -4.89
CA GLU A 127 19.62 -5.33 -5.25
C GLU A 127 19.96 -6.73 -4.72
N THR A 128 19.55 -7.06 -3.50
CA THR A 128 19.72 -8.40 -2.93
C THR A 128 19.08 -9.48 -3.80
N VAL A 129 17.83 -9.30 -4.19
CA VAL A 129 17.11 -10.30 -5.00
C VAL A 129 17.72 -10.39 -6.40
N LEU A 130 18.01 -9.27 -7.04
CA LEU A 130 18.60 -9.23 -8.39
C LEU A 130 19.97 -9.90 -8.40
N THR A 131 20.83 -9.62 -7.45
CA THR A 131 22.17 -10.19 -7.37
C THR A 131 22.15 -11.70 -7.15
N ILE A 132 21.36 -12.18 -6.20
CA ILE A 132 21.29 -13.62 -5.90
C ILE A 132 20.58 -14.39 -7.02
N ALA A 133 19.58 -13.79 -7.67
CA ALA A 133 18.90 -14.44 -8.80
C ALA A 133 19.77 -14.53 -10.05
N ALA A 134 20.64 -13.56 -10.28
CA ALA A 134 21.57 -13.57 -11.41
C ALA A 134 22.72 -14.59 -11.23
N ASP A 135 23.04 -15.00 -10.01
CA ASP A 135 24.09 -15.99 -9.76
C ASP A 135 23.66 -17.37 -10.29
N PRO A 136 24.45 -17.99 -11.22
CA PRO A 136 24.16 -19.32 -11.76
C PRO A 136 24.09 -20.44 -10.72
N LYS A 137 24.72 -20.26 -9.54
CA LYS A 137 24.63 -21.20 -8.41
C LYS A 137 23.21 -21.23 -7.80
N HIS A 138 22.41 -20.22 -8.06
CA HIS A 138 21.06 -20.09 -7.51
C HIS A 138 19.99 -20.23 -8.60
N LEU A 139 19.81 -19.21 -9.44
CA LEU A 139 18.83 -19.23 -10.54
C LEU A 139 19.47 -18.98 -11.90
N GLY A 140 20.49 -18.12 -11.99
CA GLY A 140 21.15 -17.75 -13.25
C GLY A 140 20.24 -16.96 -14.21
N ALA A 141 19.38 -16.10 -13.67
CA ALA A 141 18.41 -15.37 -14.48
C ALA A 141 18.16 -13.94 -13.97
N ARG A 142 17.78 -13.06 -14.90
CA ARG A 142 17.25 -11.74 -14.60
C ARG A 142 15.77 -11.86 -14.16
N VAL A 143 15.47 -11.49 -12.93
CA VAL A 143 14.10 -11.52 -12.38
C VAL A 143 13.48 -10.13 -12.38
N GLY A 144 12.16 -10.08 -12.26
CA GLY A 144 11.40 -8.85 -12.03
C GLY A 144 10.67 -8.90 -10.71
N MET A 145 10.35 -7.75 -10.12
CA MET A 145 9.58 -7.72 -8.88
C MET A 145 8.77 -6.45 -8.71
N THR A 146 7.60 -6.59 -8.08
CA THR A 146 6.80 -5.49 -7.57
C THR A 146 6.97 -5.42 -6.06
N CYS A 147 7.43 -4.28 -5.56
CA CYS A 147 7.75 -4.03 -4.16
C CYS A 147 6.74 -3.05 -3.54
N VAL A 148 6.24 -3.36 -2.35
CA VAL A 148 5.26 -2.54 -1.63
C VAL A 148 5.72 -2.30 -0.20
N LEU A 149 5.89 -1.04 0.18
CA LEU A 149 6.26 -0.66 1.54
C LEU A 149 5.05 -0.68 2.47
N HIS A 150 5.19 -1.39 3.57
CA HIS A 150 4.37 -1.25 4.77
C HIS A 150 5.20 -0.72 5.93
N THR A 151 4.61 0.17 6.72
CA THR A 151 5.31 0.77 7.88
C THR A 151 4.70 0.35 9.21
N TRP A 152 3.68 -0.53 9.20
CA TRP A 152 2.88 -0.90 10.37
C TRP A 152 2.84 -2.39 10.63
N GLY A 153 2.87 -2.74 11.90
CA GLY A 153 2.45 -4.04 12.40
C GLY A 153 0.93 -4.12 12.60
N SER A 154 0.42 -5.27 12.99
CA SER A 154 -1.01 -5.48 13.22
C SER A 154 -1.60 -4.59 14.33
N ALA A 155 -0.82 -4.21 15.32
CA ALA A 155 -1.17 -3.29 16.41
C ALA A 155 -0.91 -1.81 16.08
N MET A 156 -0.70 -1.46 14.81
CA MET A 156 -0.30 -0.12 14.33
C MET A 156 1.02 0.39 14.96
N THR A 157 1.91 -0.50 15.37
CA THR A 157 3.27 -0.15 15.77
C THR A 157 4.11 0.15 14.53
N HIS A 158 5.11 1.03 14.66
CA HIS A 158 6.03 1.33 13.56
C HIS A 158 6.91 0.11 13.28
N HIS A 159 6.72 -0.51 12.13
CA HIS A 159 7.38 -1.75 11.73
C HIS A 159 7.60 -1.77 10.21
N PRO A 160 8.58 -1.00 9.71
CA PRO A 160 8.83 -0.91 8.28
C PRO A 160 9.30 -2.25 7.70
N HIS A 161 8.62 -2.69 6.67
CA HIS A 161 8.96 -3.90 5.93
C HIS A 161 8.48 -3.80 4.49
N LEU A 162 9.13 -4.52 3.61
CA LEU A 162 8.87 -4.52 2.19
C LEU A 162 8.29 -5.86 1.78
N HIS A 163 7.09 -5.82 1.21
CA HIS A 163 6.52 -6.97 0.50
C HIS A 163 6.98 -6.94 -0.95
N MET A 164 7.50 -8.05 -1.42
CA MET A 164 7.88 -8.23 -2.82
C MET A 164 7.09 -9.38 -3.42
N ILE A 165 6.61 -9.18 -4.63
CA ILE A 165 6.06 -10.23 -5.46
C ILE A 165 6.96 -10.43 -6.65
N VAL A 166 7.39 -11.66 -6.82
CA VAL A 166 8.40 -12.05 -7.80
C VAL A 166 7.85 -13.22 -8.62
N PRO A 167 7.83 -13.16 -9.97
CA PRO A 167 7.56 -14.31 -10.81
C PRO A 167 8.49 -15.47 -10.48
N GLY A 168 8.01 -16.69 -10.56
CA GLY A 168 8.77 -17.91 -10.26
C GLY A 168 9.76 -18.29 -11.34
N GLY A 169 10.61 -17.36 -11.74
CA GLY A 169 11.64 -17.49 -12.75
C GLY A 169 12.09 -16.14 -13.28
N GLY A 170 12.91 -16.17 -14.31
CA GLY A 170 13.42 -15.00 -14.99
C GLY A 170 13.92 -15.31 -16.38
N ILE A 171 14.28 -14.27 -17.13
CA ILE A 171 14.94 -14.42 -18.43
C ILE A 171 16.41 -14.74 -18.17
N SER A 172 16.94 -15.77 -18.84
CA SER A 172 18.35 -16.15 -18.78
C SER A 172 19.27 -14.94 -19.06
N LEU A 173 20.53 -15.00 -18.63
CA LEU A 173 21.45 -13.87 -18.76
C LEU A 173 21.77 -13.52 -20.21
N ASP A 174 21.75 -14.52 -21.11
CA ASP A 174 21.86 -14.37 -22.57
C ASP A 174 20.57 -13.80 -23.20
N GLY A 175 19.45 -13.82 -22.50
CA GLY A 175 18.16 -13.33 -22.97
C GLY A 175 17.34 -14.33 -23.78
N GLU A 176 17.81 -15.56 -24.00
CA GLU A 176 17.20 -16.49 -24.98
C GLU A 176 16.01 -17.28 -24.43
N ARG A 177 15.99 -17.59 -23.11
CA ARG A 177 15.01 -18.51 -22.52
C ARG A 177 14.51 -18.06 -21.15
N TRP A 178 13.37 -18.62 -20.78
CA TRP A 178 12.87 -18.53 -19.41
C TRP A 178 13.50 -19.60 -18.53
N VAL A 179 14.06 -19.17 -17.39
CA VAL A 179 14.63 -20.06 -16.35
C VAL A 179 13.63 -20.11 -15.20
N SER A 180 12.97 -21.26 -15.03
CA SER A 180 12.00 -21.44 -13.95
C SER A 180 12.67 -21.72 -12.61
N CYS A 181 12.08 -21.20 -11.53
CA CYS A 181 12.44 -21.60 -10.18
C CYS A 181 12.09 -23.08 -9.91
N ARG A 182 12.78 -23.70 -8.97
CA ARG A 182 12.42 -25.03 -8.49
C ARG A 182 11.00 -24.99 -7.86
N PRO A 183 10.20 -26.06 -8.00
CA PRO A 183 8.86 -26.11 -7.43
C PRO A 183 8.86 -25.76 -5.94
N GLY A 184 8.05 -24.76 -5.56
CA GLY A 184 7.92 -24.32 -4.17
C GLY A 184 9.14 -23.62 -3.54
N PHE A 185 10.21 -23.38 -4.30
CA PHE A 185 11.44 -22.75 -3.82
C PHE A 185 11.85 -21.58 -4.74
N PHE A 186 12.06 -20.41 -4.17
CA PHE A 186 12.54 -19.23 -4.90
C PHE A 186 14.06 -19.09 -4.80
N LEU A 187 14.53 -18.56 -3.68
CA LEU A 187 15.96 -18.33 -3.39
C LEU A 187 16.25 -18.65 -1.91
N PRO A 188 17.50 -18.99 -1.57
CA PRO A 188 17.85 -19.34 -0.18
C PRO A 188 17.73 -18.12 0.76
N VAL A 189 16.75 -18.15 1.65
CA VAL A 189 16.39 -17.05 2.56
C VAL A 189 17.56 -16.57 3.41
N ARG A 190 18.42 -17.48 3.88
CA ARG A 190 19.62 -17.11 4.66
C ARG A 190 20.63 -16.31 3.85
N VAL A 191 20.78 -16.64 2.56
CA VAL A 191 21.68 -15.90 1.65
C VAL A 191 21.10 -14.50 1.38
N LEU A 192 19.79 -14.42 1.10
CA LEU A 192 19.08 -13.14 0.97
C LEU A 192 19.25 -12.28 2.22
N SER A 193 19.04 -12.84 3.42
CA SER A 193 19.17 -12.12 4.69
C SER A 193 20.58 -11.55 4.92
N ARG A 194 21.61 -12.32 4.63
CA ARG A 194 23.01 -11.89 4.81
C ARG A 194 23.39 -10.78 3.84
N LEU A 195 23.03 -10.88 2.56
CA LEU A 195 23.32 -9.85 1.56
C LEU A 195 22.53 -8.58 1.86
N PHE A 196 21.23 -8.68 2.13
CA PHE A 196 20.38 -7.55 2.49
C PHE A 196 20.93 -6.77 3.69
N ARG A 197 21.30 -7.48 4.76
CA ARG A 197 21.93 -6.89 5.94
C ARG A 197 23.21 -6.11 5.58
N ARG A 198 24.11 -6.74 4.81
CA ARG A 198 25.35 -6.11 4.38
C ARG A 198 25.08 -4.83 3.59
N LEU A 199 24.25 -4.92 2.54
CA LEU A 199 23.93 -3.80 1.68
C LEU A 199 23.28 -2.65 2.43
N LEU A 200 22.25 -2.93 3.25
CA LEU A 200 21.55 -1.88 3.96
C LEU A 200 22.44 -1.18 4.99
N LEU A 201 23.25 -1.93 5.75
CA LEU A 201 24.20 -1.33 6.71
C LEU A 201 25.27 -0.48 6.01
N THR A 202 25.78 -0.93 4.87
CA THR A 202 26.72 -0.15 4.05
C THR A 202 26.09 1.14 3.55
N MET A 203 24.86 1.05 3.01
CA MET A 203 24.11 2.21 2.53
C MET A 203 23.74 3.20 3.65
N LEU A 204 23.45 2.72 4.86
CA LEU A 204 23.18 3.57 6.03
C LEU A 204 24.43 4.34 6.46
N LEU A 205 25.59 3.68 6.53
CA LEU A 205 26.86 4.35 6.84
C LEU A 205 27.22 5.38 5.78
N ALA A 206 27.03 5.06 4.50
CA ALA A 206 27.25 6.01 3.41
C ALA A 206 26.30 7.21 3.50
N ALA A 207 25.00 6.99 3.80
CA ALA A 207 24.04 8.07 3.97
C ALA A 207 24.35 8.96 5.17
N HIS A 208 24.83 8.38 6.27
CA HIS A 208 25.32 9.12 7.44
C HIS A 208 26.54 10.01 7.08
N LYS A 209 27.55 9.42 6.44
CA LYS A 209 28.80 10.12 6.04
C LYS A 209 28.54 11.38 5.21
N VAL A 210 27.50 11.35 4.35
CA VAL A 210 27.13 12.50 3.51
C VAL A 210 26.02 13.38 4.12
N GLY A 211 25.74 13.24 5.43
CA GLY A 211 24.82 14.11 6.16
C GLY A 211 23.33 13.96 5.77
N ARG A 212 22.93 12.85 5.17
CA ARG A 212 21.52 12.62 4.76
C ARG A 212 20.60 12.17 5.88
N LEU A 213 21.17 11.77 7.04
CA LEU A 213 20.41 11.32 8.19
C LEU A 213 20.36 12.41 9.26
N GLN A 214 19.21 12.54 9.90
CA GLN A 214 18.96 13.48 10.99
C GLN A 214 18.63 12.70 12.26
N PHE A 215 19.06 13.21 13.40
CA PHE A 215 18.88 12.56 14.70
C PHE A 215 18.42 13.57 15.74
N PHE A 216 17.34 13.24 16.46
CA PHE A 216 16.74 14.12 17.46
C PHE A 216 16.43 13.33 18.74
N GLY A 217 16.27 14.07 19.85
CA GLY A 217 15.94 13.50 21.15
C GLY A 217 16.95 12.44 21.58
N ASN A 218 16.47 11.27 21.99
CA ASN A 218 17.32 10.16 22.46
C ASN A 218 18.30 9.62 21.42
N HIS A 219 18.12 9.96 20.13
CA HIS A 219 19.04 9.58 19.04
C HIS A 219 20.03 10.69 18.68
N GLY A 220 20.02 11.85 19.34
CA GLY A 220 20.87 12.98 19.00
C GLY A 220 22.36 12.64 18.94
N ALA A 221 22.84 11.78 19.85
CA ALA A 221 24.24 11.32 19.87
C ALA A 221 24.64 10.55 18.58
N LEU A 222 23.69 10.00 17.84
CA LEU A 222 23.96 9.28 16.59
C LEU A 222 24.39 10.19 15.42
N ALA A 223 24.37 11.51 15.60
CA ALA A 223 24.99 12.44 14.67
C ALA A 223 26.51 12.25 14.58
N ASP A 224 27.15 11.77 15.66
CA ASP A 224 28.56 11.38 15.67
C ASP A 224 28.77 10.06 14.92
N ALA A 225 29.79 10.02 14.06
CA ALA A 225 30.06 8.86 13.19
C ALA A 225 30.46 7.60 13.98
N ARG A 226 31.17 7.76 15.09
CA ARG A 226 31.61 6.63 15.93
C ARG A 226 30.44 6.07 16.71
N ALA A 227 29.59 6.94 17.27
CA ALA A 227 28.36 6.56 17.97
C ALA A 227 27.40 5.82 17.02
N PHE A 228 27.22 6.31 15.79
CA PHE A 228 26.40 5.66 14.78
C PHE A 228 26.93 4.29 14.37
N ALA A 229 28.25 4.18 14.13
CA ALA A 229 28.90 2.91 13.81
C ALA A 229 28.75 1.89 14.95
N ALA A 230 28.92 2.33 16.22
CA ALA A 230 28.73 1.50 17.41
C ALA A 230 27.26 1.05 17.57
N TYR A 231 26.29 1.94 17.29
CA TYR A 231 24.86 1.62 17.29
C TYR A 231 24.50 0.54 16.27
N LEU A 232 25.13 0.52 15.09
CA LEU A 232 24.89 -0.46 14.04
C LEU A 232 25.69 -1.76 14.23
N ALA A 233 26.77 -1.76 15.02
CA ALA A 233 27.67 -2.91 15.15
C ALA A 233 26.99 -4.21 15.61
N PRO A 234 26.08 -4.23 16.61
CA PRO A 234 25.37 -5.43 17.00
C PRO A 234 24.53 -6.04 15.88
N LEU A 235 23.98 -5.19 15.01
CA LEU A 235 23.10 -5.61 13.91
C LEU A 235 23.84 -6.40 12.81
N ARG A 236 25.16 -6.32 12.75
CA ARG A 236 26.02 -7.12 11.85
C ARG A 236 26.03 -8.61 12.21
N ARG A 237 25.81 -8.92 13.48
CA ARG A 237 25.88 -10.30 14.04
C ARG A 237 24.52 -10.95 14.18
N THR A 238 23.42 -10.18 14.19
CA THR A 238 22.06 -10.70 14.30
C THR A 238 21.54 -11.20 12.95
N GLU A 239 20.69 -12.19 12.96
CA GLU A 239 19.95 -12.58 11.74
C GLU A 239 18.79 -11.61 11.51
N TRP A 240 18.66 -11.16 10.25
CA TRP A 240 17.56 -10.27 9.86
C TRP A 240 16.42 -11.08 9.26
N VAL A 241 15.21 -10.64 9.56
CA VAL A 241 14.02 -11.35 9.10
C VAL A 241 13.81 -11.11 7.60
N VAL A 242 14.11 -12.14 6.83
CA VAL A 242 13.68 -12.28 5.44
C VAL A 242 12.81 -13.53 5.36
N TYR A 243 11.68 -13.44 4.70
CA TYR A 243 10.72 -14.51 4.60
C TYR A 243 10.31 -14.70 3.13
N SER A 244 10.33 -15.93 2.66
CA SER A 244 9.81 -16.30 1.33
C SER A 244 8.70 -17.33 1.50
N LYS A 245 7.52 -16.99 1.01
CA LYS A 245 6.36 -17.86 1.07
C LYS A 245 6.23 -18.65 -0.23
N ARG A 246 5.89 -19.94 -0.10
CA ARG A 246 5.55 -20.78 -1.25
C ARG A 246 4.46 -20.14 -2.09
N PRO A 247 4.47 -20.33 -3.41
CA PRO A 247 3.49 -19.71 -4.30
C PRO A 247 2.07 -20.14 -3.95
N PHE A 248 1.13 -19.24 -4.18
CA PHE A 248 -0.30 -19.53 -4.10
C PHE A 248 -0.78 -20.19 -5.40
N GLY A 249 -1.97 -20.76 -5.38
CA GLY A 249 -2.59 -21.39 -6.53
C GLY A 249 -2.91 -20.43 -7.67
N GLY A 250 -1.93 -20.18 -8.54
CA GLY A 250 -2.09 -19.46 -9.80
C GLY A 250 -1.97 -17.92 -9.72
N PRO A 251 -1.78 -17.26 -10.88
CA PRO A 251 -1.55 -15.83 -11.00
C PRO A 251 -2.68 -14.97 -10.44
N ALA A 252 -3.94 -15.34 -10.67
CA ALA A 252 -5.11 -14.61 -10.18
C ALA A 252 -5.18 -14.56 -8.65
N ALA A 253 -4.83 -15.67 -7.96
CA ALA A 253 -4.80 -15.72 -6.50
C ALA A 253 -3.71 -14.80 -5.93
N VAL A 254 -2.59 -14.66 -6.63
CA VAL A 254 -1.49 -13.75 -6.28
C VAL A 254 -1.93 -12.31 -6.42
N LEU A 255 -2.60 -11.94 -7.50
CA LEU A 255 -3.14 -10.58 -7.69
C LEU A 255 -4.17 -10.23 -6.63
N ALA A 256 -5.13 -11.11 -6.35
CA ALA A 256 -6.09 -10.91 -5.29
C ALA A 256 -5.42 -10.74 -3.92
N TYR A 257 -4.32 -11.45 -3.69
CA TYR A 257 -3.50 -11.29 -2.49
C TYR A 257 -2.77 -9.94 -2.49
N LEU A 258 -2.17 -9.55 -3.61
CA LEU A 258 -1.44 -8.29 -3.78
C LEU A 258 -2.33 -7.07 -3.61
N SER A 259 -3.53 -7.07 -4.17
CA SER A 259 -4.46 -5.96 -4.05
C SER A 259 -4.75 -5.61 -2.58
N ARG A 260 -4.72 -6.65 -1.71
CA ARG A 260 -4.86 -6.48 -0.26
C ARG A 260 -3.65 -5.79 0.38
N TYR A 261 -2.46 -5.87 -0.21
CA TYR A 261 -1.23 -5.28 0.34
C TYR A 261 -0.88 -3.95 -0.30
N THR A 262 -1.08 -3.80 -1.61
CA THR A 262 -0.72 -2.58 -2.35
C THR A 262 -1.47 -1.34 -1.88
N HIS A 263 -2.75 -1.49 -1.55
CA HIS A 263 -3.63 -0.39 -1.15
C HIS A 263 -4.07 -0.48 0.31
N ARG A 264 -3.33 -1.19 1.14
CA ARG A 264 -3.61 -1.28 2.57
C ARG A 264 -3.19 -0.02 3.31
N VAL A 265 -3.96 0.34 4.33
CA VAL A 265 -3.67 1.39 5.31
C VAL A 265 -3.34 0.78 6.66
N ALA A 266 -2.83 1.58 7.59
CA ALA A 266 -2.44 1.11 8.92
C ALA A 266 -3.59 0.39 9.65
N ILE A 267 -4.83 0.86 9.46
CA ILE A 267 -6.03 0.21 9.95
C ILE A 267 -7.20 0.42 8.97
N ALA A 268 -7.96 -0.64 8.68
CA ALA A 268 -9.23 -0.56 7.94
C ALA A 268 -10.38 -0.29 8.92
N ASN A 269 -11.42 0.44 8.48
CA ASN A 269 -12.60 0.73 9.31
C ASN A 269 -13.26 -0.55 9.87
N SER A 270 -13.27 -1.64 9.11
CA SER A 270 -13.82 -2.95 9.55
C SER A 270 -13.11 -3.58 10.75
N ARG A 271 -11.96 -3.04 11.15
CA ARG A 271 -11.25 -3.47 12.35
C ARG A 271 -11.65 -2.68 13.60
N LEU A 272 -12.25 -1.50 13.44
CA LEU A 272 -12.75 -0.70 14.55
C LEU A 272 -13.96 -1.39 15.19
N ILE A 273 -14.04 -1.35 16.52
CA ILE A 273 -15.13 -1.97 17.30
C ILE A 273 -15.92 -0.88 18.03
N ALA A 274 -15.23 -0.04 18.82
CA ALA A 274 -15.85 0.99 19.63
C ALA A 274 -14.89 2.18 19.83
N CYS A 275 -15.47 3.34 20.12
CA CYS A 275 -14.78 4.52 20.66
C CYS A 275 -15.62 5.02 21.83
N ASP A 276 -15.09 4.99 23.03
CA ASP A 276 -15.74 5.38 24.27
C ASP A 276 -14.75 6.10 25.21
N ARG A 277 -15.14 6.32 26.48
CA ARG A 277 -14.29 6.96 27.49
C ARG A 277 -12.97 6.19 27.77
N LYS A 278 -12.92 4.90 27.51
CA LYS A 278 -11.72 4.06 27.69
C LYS A 278 -10.76 4.19 26.51
N GLY A 279 -11.22 4.69 25.36
CA GLY A 279 -10.44 4.89 24.15
C GLY A 279 -11.01 4.17 22.92
N VAL A 280 -10.15 3.84 21.97
CA VAL A 280 -10.50 3.21 20.71
C VAL A 280 -10.15 1.72 20.75
N SER A 281 -11.18 0.88 20.64
CA SER A 281 -11.05 -0.58 20.61
C SER A 281 -11.05 -1.09 19.17
N PHE A 282 -10.12 -1.97 18.82
CA PHE A 282 -10.00 -2.54 17.49
C PHE A 282 -9.43 -3.96 17.47
N LYS A 283 -9.74 -4.71 16.42
CA LYS A 283 -9.21 -6.05 16.17
C LYS A 283 -7.77 -6.01 15.70
N TRP A 284 -6.89 -6.81 16.29
CA TRP A 284 -5.52 -6.99 15.84
C TRP A 284 -5.11 -8.46 15.81
N LYS A 285 -4.03 -8.79 15.10
CA LYS A 285 -3.48 -10.16 15.04
C LYS A 285 -2.21 -10.23 15.85
N ASP A 286 -2.20 -11.09 16.87
CA ASP A 286 -1.00 -11.47 17.58
C ASP A 286 -0.34 -12.65 16.84
N TYR A 287 0.75 -12.37 16.13
CA TYR A 287 1.45 -13.39 15.35
C TYR A 287 2.25 -14.40 16.20
N ARG A 288 2.40 -14.16 17.51
CA ARG A 288 3.00 -15.11 18.45
C ARG A 288 2.03 -16.23 18.82
N ALA A 289 0.73 -15.98 18.75
CA ALA A 289 -0.31 -16.97 19.00
C ALA A 289 -0.63 -17.77 17.72
N LYS A 290 -1.07 -19.04 17.89
CA LYS A 290 -1.48 -19.93 16.79
C LYS A 290 -3.02 -20.02 16.68
N GLY A 291 -3.52 -20.39 15.51
CA GLY A 291 -4.94 -20.69 15.28
C GLY A 291 -5.88 -19.50 15.53
N ARG A 292 -7.06 -19.75 16.09
CA ARG A 292 -8.12 -18.77 16.38
C ARG A 292 -7.69 -17.72 17.40
N HIS A 293 -6.78 -18.06 18.32
CA HIS A 293 -6.25 -17.17 19.36
C HIS A 293 -5.39 -16.02 18.83
N ARG A 294 -5.09 -15.99 17.52
CA ARG A 294 -4.40 -14.86 16.87
C ARG A 294 -5.22 -13.58 16.84
N GLN A 295 -6.54 -13.67 16.76
CA GLN A 295 -7.39 -12.48 16.73
C GLN A 295 -7.70 -12.03 18.14
N LYS A 296 -7.20 -10.85 18.49
CA LYS A 296 -7.38 -10.21 19.80
C LYS A 296 -7.96 -8.81 19.62
N ILE A 297 -8.53 -8.26 20.68
CA ILE A 297 -8.98 -6.88 20.78
C ILE A 297 -7.91 -6.08 21.54
N MET A 298 -7.63 -4.88 21.09
CA MET A 298 -6.76 -3.91 21.75
C MET A 298 -7.55 -2.62 21.91
N THR A 299 -7.46 -2.02 23.09
CA THR A 299 -7.96 -0.68 23.36
C THR A 299 -6.78 0.25 23.60
N LEU A 300 -6.75 1.37 22.90
CA LEU A 300 -5.76 2.42 23.05
C LEU A 300 -6.46 3.71 23.50
N ALA A 301 -5.82 4.51 24.33
CA ALA A 301 -6.24 5.89 24.53
C ALA A 301 -6.40 6.57 23.14
N THR A 302 -7.40 7.43 22.98
CA THR A 302 -7.73 8.01 21.67
C THR A 302 -6.55 8.77 21.07
N ASP A 303 -5.80 9.51 21.88
CA ASP A 303 -4.62 10.25 21.46
C ASP A 303 -3.51 9.32 20.93
N GLU A 304 -3.29 8.20 21.61
CA GLU A 304 -2.32 7.19 21.19
C GLU A 304 -2.77 6.49 19.90
N PHE A 305 -4.06 6.25 19.73
CA PHE A 305 -4.59 5.72 18.45
C PHE A 305 -4.33 6.69 17.29
N ILE A 306 -4.64 7.98 17.47
CA ILE A 306 -4.39 9.03 16.48
C ILE A 306 -2.89 9.12 16.18
N ARG A 307 -2.04 9.15 17.19
CA ARG A 307 -0.59 9.16 17.07
C ARG A 307 -0.09 7.97 16.26
N ARG A 308 -0.53 6.73 16.61
CA ARG A 308 -0.16 5.51 15.88
C ARG A 308 -0.65 5.52 14.44
N PHE A 309 -1.80 6.07 14.15
CA PHE A 309 -2.25 6.23 12.77
C PHE A 309 -1.32 7.16 11.98
N LEU A 310 -0.99 8.31 12.57
CA LEU A 310 -0.22 9.37 11.91
C LEU A 310 1.28 9.07 11.74
N ILE A 311 1.86 8.21 12.57
CA ILE A 311 3.27 7.79 12.36
C ILE A 311 3.47 7.09 11.02
N HIS A 312 2.42 6.53 10.41
CA HIS A 312 2.47 5.85 9.12
C HIS A 312 2.30 6.77 7.91
N VAL A 313 2.05 8.06 8.13
CA VAL A 313 1.98 9.03 7.05
C VAL A 313 3.36 9.13 6.39
N LEU A 314 3.37 8.85 5.07
CA LEU A 314 4.57 8.86 4.25
C LEU A 314 4.91 10.28 3.80
N PRO A 315 6.19 10.57 3.54
CA PRO A 315 6.61 11.84 2.98
C PRO A 315 5.89 12.16 1.66
N ARG A 316 5.75 13.46 1.37
CA ARG A 316 5.17 13.93 0.10
C ARG A 316 5.99 13.39 -1.08
N GLY A 317 5.30 12.93 -2.13
CA GLY A 317 5.96 12.38 -3.33
C GLY A 317 6.57 10.99 -3.15
N PHE A 318 6.59 10.42 -1.95
CA PHE A 318 7.18 9.11 -1.73
C PHE A 318 6.33 7.99 -2.35
N HIS A 319 6.91 7.26 -3.33
CA HIS A 319 6.26 6.12 -3.97
C HIS A 319 6.42 4.87 -3.11
N ARG A 320 5.27 4.36 -2.59
CA ARG A 320 5.26 3.14 -1.76
C ARG A 320 5.21 1.83 -2.56
N ILE A 321 4.93 1.92 -3.85
CA ILE A 321 4.94 0.80 -4.79
C ILE A 321 6.02 1.10 -5.81
N ARG A 322 6.95 0.15 -6.02
CA ARG A 322 8.04 0.27 -6.99
C ARG A 322 8.26 -1.04 -7.71
N HIS A 323 8.71 -0.96 -8.95
CA HIS A 323 8.98 -2.10 -9.80
C HIS A 323 10.47 -2.14 -10.15
N TYR A 324 11.06 -3.32 -10.13
CA TYR A 324 12.50 -3.51 -10.38
C TYR A 324 12.73 -4.69 -11.32
N GLY A 325 13.95 -4.73 -11.90
CA GLY A 325 14.36 -5.77 -12.85
C GLY A 325 13.47 -5.79 -14.09
N LEU A 326 12.99 -6.96 -14.49
CA LEU A 326 12.14 -7.13 -15.69
C LEU A 326 10.83 -6.29 -15.65
N LEU A 327 10.36 -5.95 -14.44
CA LEU A 327 9.13 -5.16 -14.26
C LEU A 327 9.40 -3.66 -14.09
N ALA A 328 10.64 -3.19 -14.27
CA ALA A 328 10.97 -1.77 -14.25
C ALA A 328 10.29 -1.04 -15.43
N LYS A 329 9.69 0.14 -15.16
CA LYS A 329 8.81 0.85 -16.11
C LYS A 329 9.39 1.02 -17.52
N ALA A 330 10.68 1.36 -17.61
CA ALA A 330 11.30 1.71 -18.90
C ALA A 330 11.31 0.57 -19.93
N ALA A 331 11.38 -0.70 -19.48
CA ALA A 331 11.48 -1.86 -20.35
C ALA A 331 10.45 -2.95 -19.97
N CYS A 332 9.41 -2.60 -19.23
CA CYS A 332 8.45 -3.56 -18.69
C CYS A 332 7.70 -4.29 -19.83
N ALA A 333 7.18 -3.56 -20.81
CA ALA A 333 6.41 -4.13 -21.92
C ALA A 333 7.26 -5.10 -22.73
N ASP A 334 8.46 -4.70 -23.12
CA ASP A 334 9.40 -5.51 -23.92
C ASP A 334 9.84 -6.77 -23.15
N ASN A 335 10.18 -6.61 -21.86
CA ASN A 335 10.56 -7.75 -21.02
C ASN A 335 9.40 -8.74 -20.83
N ILE A 336 8.16 -8.25 -20.68
CA ILE A 336 6.98 -9.13 -20.56
C ILE A 336 6.72 -9.85 -21.89
N ALA A 337 6.82 -9.15 -23.04
CA ALA A 337 6.68 -9.75 -24.35
C ALA A 337 7.73 -10.85 -24.58
N GLN A 338 9.00 -10.55 -24.24
CA GLN A 338 10.09 -11.52 -24.32
C GLN A 338 9.85 -12.73 -23.40
N ALA A 339 9.43 -12.50 -22.15
CA ALA A 339 9.12 -13.57 -21.21
C ALA A 339 7.97 -14.45 -21.71
N ARG A 340 6.91 -13.87 -22.27
CA ARG A 340 5.79 -14.61 -22.87
C ARG A 340 6.24 -15.46 -24.06
N LYS A 341 7.05 -14.89 -24.94
CA LYS A 341 7.64 -15.62 -26.08
C LYS A 341 8.46 -16.82 -25.58
N SER A 342 9.32 -16.62 -24.58
CA SER A 342 10.15 -17.68 -24.01
C SER A 342 9.34 -18.74 -23.23
N LEU A 343 8.12 -18.43 -22.81
CA LEU A 343 7.17 -19.33 -22.15
C LEU A 343 6.20 -19.98 -23.13
N ALA A 344 6.34 -19.75 -24.45
CA ALA A 344 5.44 -20.22 -25.51
C ALA A 344 3.95 -19.86 -25.23
N VAL A 345 3.69 -18.71 -24.65
CA VAL A 345 2.33 -18.21 -24.41
C VAL A 345 1.74 -17.69 -25.72
N PRO A 346 0.56 -18.16 -26.17
CA PRO A 346 -0.10 -17.60 -27.34
C PRO A 346 -0.28 -16.09 -27.20
N SER A 347 0.05 -15.32 -28.23
CA SER A 347 -0.21 -13.89 -28.25
C SER A 347 -1.72 -13.67 -28.11
N ARG A 348 -2.13 -12.91 -27.12
CA ARG A 348 -3.52 -12.45 -27.00
C ARG A 348 -3.76 -11.55 -28.21
N SER A 349 -4.65 -11.96 -29.12
CA SER A 349 -5.09 -11.11 -30.23
C SER A 349 -5.53 -9.77 -29.62
N GLU A 350 -4.96 -8.68 -30.10
CA GLU A 350 -5.38 -7.33 -29.75
C GLU A 350 -6.86 -7.21 -30.10
N GLN A 351 -7.71 -7.24 -29.10
CA GLN A 351 -9.06 -6.70 -29.29
C GLN A 351 -8.86 -5.20 -29.54
N PRO A 352 -9.36 -4.64 -30.64
CA PRO A 352 -9.24 -3.24 -30.92
C PRO A 352 -9.86 -2.48 -29.75
N ASP A 353 -9.08 -1.53 -29.23
CA ASP A 353 -9.50 -0.59 -28.19
C ASP A 353 -10.54 0.35 -28.81
N THR A 354 -11.80 -0.04 -28.75
CA THR A 354 -12.91 0.83 -29.12
C THR A 354 -13.16 1.83 -28.02
N SER A 355 -12.16 2.67 -27.74
CA SER A 355 -12.37 3.95 -27.07
C SER A 355 -12.73 4.99 -28.11
N GLU A 356 -13.94 4.90 -28.67
CA GLU A 356 -14.54 6.03 -29.36
C GLU A 356 -14.65 7.21 -28.39
N ALA A 357 -14.11 8.33 -28.83
CA ALA A 357 -14.26 9.62 -28.18
C ALA A 357 -15.76 9.93 -28.08
N ALA A 358 -16.34 9.74 -26.91
CA ALA A 358 -17.73 10.04 -26.64
C ALA A 358 -17.96 11.54 -26.77
N ALA A 359 -18.89 11.92 -27.62
CA ALA A 359 -19.39 13.27 -27.84
C ALA A 359 -19.80 13.94 -26.50
N LEU A 360 -19.57 15.24 -26.42
CA LEU A 360 -19.65 16.08 -25.20
C LEU A 360 -21.07 16.30 -24.64
N ASP A 361 -22.11 15.60 -25.09
CA ASP A 361 -23.50 15.88 -24.71
C ASP A 361 -24.34 14.72 -24.18
N GLU A 362 -23.75 13.53 -23.99
CA GLU A 362 -24.47 12.45 -23.34
C GLU A 362 -24.41 12.54 -21.80
N PRO A 363 -25.55 12.35 -21.07
CA PRO A 363 -25.54 12.36 -19.62
C PRO A 363 -24.60 11.28 -19.09
N ARG A 364 -23.64 11.67 -18.21
CA ARG A 364 -22.69 10.74 -17.61
C ARG A 364 -23.42 9.65 -16.85
N VAL A 365 -23.36 8.44 -17.37
CA VAL A 365 -23.96 7.26 -16.78
C VAL A 365 -23.09 6.72 -15.66
N LEU A 366 -23.70 6.39 -14.53
CA LEU A 366 -22.97 5.72 -13.44
C LEU A 366 -22.82 4.22 -13.76
N PRO A 367 -21.66 3.61 -13.45
CA PRO A 367 -21.41 2.20 -13.73
C PRO A 367 -22.20 1.24 -12.82
N ARG A 368 -23.06 1.76 -11.96
CA ARG A 368 -23.86 0.96 -11.02
C ARG A 368 -25.33 1.15 -11.30
N PRO A 369 -26.11 0.04 -11.34
CA PRO A 369 -27.55 0.11 -11.50
C PRO A 369 -28.22 0.74 -10.28
N CYS A 370 -29.44 1.21 -10.47
CA CYS A 370 -30.29 1.75 -9.41
C CYS A 370 -30.48 0.72 -8.28
N PRO A 371 -30.29 1.09 -7.01
CA PRO A 371 -30.48 0.18 -5.90
C PRO A 371 -31.96 -0.17 -5.65
N CYS A 372 -32.89 0.57 -6.24
CA CYS A 372 -34.33 0.38 -6.11
C CYS A 372 -34.88 -0.61 -7.17
N CYS A 373 -34.60 -0.35 -8.47
CA CYS A 373 -35.20 -1.10 -9.58
C CYS A 373 -34.19 -1.76 -10.53
N GLY A 374 -32.89 -1.53 -10.34
CA GLY A 374 -31.85 -2.02 -11.25
C GLY A 374 -31.63 -1.18 -12.51
N GLY A 375 -32.40 -0.12 -12.71
CA GLY A 375 -32.35 0.73 -13.90
C GLY A 375 -31.10 1.61 -14.00
N ARG A 376 -30.98 2.34 -15.11
CA ARG A 376 -29.84 3.20 -15.42
C ARG A 376 -29.83 4.46 -14.54
N MET A 377 -28.67 4.78 -13.97
CA MET A 377 -28.46 5.97 -13.14
C MET A 377 -27.73 7.06 -13.94
N ILE A 378 -28.31 8.25 -14.07
CA ILE A 378 -27.74 9.42 -14.75
C ILE A 378 -27.41 10.52 -13.74
N ILE A 379 -26.31 11.26 -13.97
CA ILE A 379 -25.96 12.43 -13.17
C ILE A 379 -26.79 13.62 -13.64
N ILE A 380 -27.61 14.16 -12.76
CA ILE A 380 -28.49 15.29 -13.04
C ILE A 380 -28.00 16.62 -12.47
N GLU A 381 -27.12 16.58 -11.49
CA GLU A 381 -26.51 17.77 -10.87
C GLU A 381 -25.10 17.47 -10.37
N THR A 382 -24.19 18.41 -10.57
CA THR A 382 -22.89 18.43 -9.90
C THR A 382 -22.76 19.67 -9.04
N PHE A 383 -22.22 19.54 -7.85
CA PHE A 383 -22.04 20.66 -6.93
C PHE A 383 -20.60 20.76 -6.40
N ALA A 384 -20.15 22.01 -6.23
CA ALA A 384 -18.79 22.34 -5.85
C ALA A 384 -18.48 21.99 -4.38
N ARG A 385 -17.21 22.06 -4.00
CA ARG A 385 -16.75 21.88 -2.61
C ARG A 385 -17.41 22.91 -1.68
N GLY A 386 -17.92 22.44 -0.55
CA GLY A 386 -18.60 23.26 0.44
C GLY A 386 -20.03 23.64 0.09
N SER A 387 -20.50 23.27 -1.11
CA SER A 387 -21.89 23.51 -1.53
C SER A 387 -22.78 22.32 -1.19
N THR A 388 -24.08 22.59 -1.07
CA THR A 388 -25.11 21.57 -0.93
C THR A 388 -25.85 21.40 -2.26
N PRO A 389 -26.33 20.20 -2.60
CA PRO A 389 -27.12 19.99 -3.81
C PRO A 389 -28.45 20.74 -3.72
N ARG A 390 -28.93 21.23 -4.85
CA ARG A 390 -30.24 21.89 -4.98
C ARG A 390 -31.37 20.89 -4.92
N GLN A 391 -31.14 19.71 -5.49
CA GLN A 391 -32.13 18.62 -5.47
C GLN A 391 -32.02 17.80 -4.19
N ARG A 392 -33.16 17.58 -3.52
CA ARG A 392 -33.22 16.73 -2.32
C ARG A 392 -33.35 15.26 -2.73
N PRO A 393 -32.63 14.33 -2.06
CA PRO A 393 -32.78 12.91 -2.34
C PRO A 393 -34.17 12.42 -1.93
N THR A 394 -34.73 11.49 -2.69
CA THR A 394 -36.01 10.83 -2.39
C THR A 394 -35.87 9.63 -1.46
N GLY A 395 -34.63 9.27 -1.05
CA GLY A 395 -34.30 8.16 -0.16
C GLY A 395 -33.14 8.47 0.79
N PRO A 396 -32.79 7.55 1.70
CA PRO A 396 -31.68 7.72 2.62
C PRO A 396 -30.38 7.93 1.84
N THR A 397 -29.55 8.85 2.32
CA THR A 397 -28.24 9.16 1.71
C THR A 397 -27.36 7.92 1.77
N ILE A 398 -27.32 7.15 0.69
CA ILE A 398 -26.45 5.99 0.58
C ILE A 398 -25.09 6.52 0.12
N GLY A 399 -24.04 6.30 0.91
CA GLY A 399 -22.67 6.57 0.53
C GLY A 399 -22.26 5.62 -0.61
N ILE A 400 -22.57 6.00 -1.85
CA ILE A 400 -22.18 5.23 -3.04
C ILE A 400 -20.69 5.46 -3.28
N ASP A 401 -19.95 4.38 -3.46
CA ASP A 401 -18.56 4.40 -3.86
C ASP A 401 -18.48 4.66 -5.37
N THR A 402 -18.32 5.90 -5.76
CA THR A 402 -18.25 6.36 -7.17
C THR A 402 -16.82 6.59 -7.66
N SER A 403 -15.82 6.12 -6.91
CA SER A 403 -14.40 6.23 -7.28
C SER A 403 -13.81 4.89 -7.71
#